data_60b9336b9adcfef76f02708872478f06
#
_entry.id   60b9336b9adcfef76f02708872478f06
#
_cell.length_a   1.000
_cell.length_b   1.000
_cell.length_c   1.000
_cell.angle_alpha   90.00
_cell.angle_beta   90.00
_cell.angle_gamma   90.00
#
_symmetry.space_group_name_H-M   'P 1'
#
loop_
_entity.id
_entity.type
_entity.pdbx_description
1 polymer ?
#
loop_
_entity_poly.entity_id
_entity_poly.type
_entity_poly.pdbx_seq_one_letter_code
_entity_poly.pdbx_strand_id
1 'polypeptide(L)'
;MNELGVEGANELLDKLEFHPVFTAHPTEARRKAVEGKIRRISNLLEERPRLGGSDLVENERHMLQEIDALVRTSPIALKKPTPVEEADTIIDIFDNTLFDVIPVIYRRFDDWVLGDKAGTVPPLCPAFFHPGSWIGSDRDGNPNVTAKVSREVAAKYFTHMVLKLEDKCRHIGRNLTLEACLLYTSPSPRDRTR
;
A
#
# COMPACT_ATOMS: atom_id res chain seq x y z
N MET A 1 -24.97 -8.68 -13.83
CA MET A 1 -25.18 -9.56 -12.65
C MET A 1 -26.34 -10.56 -12.80
N ASN A 2 -27.09 -10.55 -13.89
CA ASN A 2 -28.29 -11.39 -14.03
C ASN A 2 -28.06 -12.78 -14.62
N GLU A 3 -26.87 -13.16 -15.04
CA GLU A 3 -26.63 -14.45 -15.70
C GLU A 3 -26.03 -15.55 -14.80
N LEU A 4 -25.35 -15.20 -13.71
CA LEU A 4 -24.61 -16.17 -12.88
C LEU A 4 -25.29 -16.53 -11.54
N GLY A 5 -26.25 -15.75 -11.07
CA GLY A 5 -26.81 -15.92 -9.73
C GLY A 5 -25.81 -15.65 -8.60
N VAL A 6 -26.27 -15.59 -7.37
CA VAL A 6 -25.42 -15.30 -6.18
C VAL A 6 -24.40 -16.43 -5.92
N GLU A 7 -24.77 -17.67 -6.17
CA GLU A 7 -23.88 -18.84 -5.99
C GLU A 7 -22.72 -18.82 -7.00
N GLY A 8 -22.98 -18.54 -8.27
CA GLY A 8 -21.95 -18.45 -9.28
C GLY A 8 -21.02 -17.25 -9.07
N ALA A 9 -21.51 -16.15 -8.50
CA ALA A 9 -20.68 -15.01 -8.12
C ALA A 9 -19.71 -15.36 -6.97
N ASN A 10 -20.17 -16.07 -5.95
CA ASN A 10 -19.33 -16.51 -4.84
C ASN A 10 -18.25 -17.50 -5.29
N GLU A 11 -18.59 -18.45 -6.17
CA GLU A 11 -17.59 -19.37 -6.73
C GLU A 11 -16.50 -18.66 -7.55
N LEU A 12 -16.82 -17.56 -8.23
CA LEU A 12 -15.84 -16.74 -8.95
C LEU A 12 -14.98 -15.95 -7.99
N LEU A 13 -15.56 -15.42 -6.90
CA LEU A 13 -14.84 -14.69 -5.87
C LEU A 13 -13.81 -15.58 -5.17
N ASP A 14 -14.17 -16.80 -4.83
CA ASP A 14 -13.26 -17.77 -4.20
C ASP A 14 -12.05 -18.15 -5.07
N LYS A 15 -12.18 -17.94 -6.40
CA LYS A 15 -11.11 -18.21 -7.38
C LYS A 15 -10.37 -16.94 -7.81
N LEU A 16 -10.74 -15.78 -7.27
CA LEU A 16 -10.11 -14.52 -7.65
C LEU A 16 -8.70 -14.43 -7.08
N GLU A 17 -7.70 -14.39 -7.96
CA GLU A 17 -6.31 -14.21 -7.60
C GLU A 17 -5.65 -13.19 -8.53
N PHE A 18 -4.85 -12.29 -7.96
CA PHE A 18 -4.07 -11.32 -8.70
C PHE A 18 -2.63 -11.31 -8.20
N HIS A 19 -1.71 -11.76 -9.05
CA HIS A 19 -0.30 -11.95 -8.75
C HIS A 19 0.59 -10.98 -9.56
N PRO A 20 0.62 -9.69 -9.23
CA PRO A 20 1.54 -8.76 -9.88
C PRO A 20 2.97 -9.06 -9.45
N VAL A 21 3.91 -9.06 -10.40
CA VAL A 21 5.32 -9.27 -10.11
C VAL A 21 6.09 -7.99 -10.41
N PHE A 22 6.70 -7.44 -9.36
CA PHE A 22 7.55 -6.25 -9.48
C PHE A 22 8.93 -6.62 -10.01
N THR A 23 9.37 -5.86 -11.01
CA THR A 23 10.69 -6.01 -11.62
C THR A 23 11.45 -4.70 -11.53
N ALA A 24 12.79 -4.77 -11.43
CA ALA A 24 13.63 -3.60 -11.61
C ALA A 24 13.93 -3.44 -13.11
N HIS A 25 13.70 -2.25 -13.66
CA HIS A 25 14.09 -1.96 -15.02
C HIS A 25 15.45 -1.28 -15.03
N PRO A 26 16.51 -1.90 -15.62
CA PRO A 26 17.88 -1.39 -15.53
C PRO A 26 18.09 0.01 -16.13
N THR A 27 17.17 0.45 -17.00
CA THR A 27 17.21 1.76 -17.66
C THR A 27 16.56 2.88 -16.85
N GLU A 28 15.83 2.56 -15.79
CA GLU A 28 15.13 3.53 -14.93
C GLU A 28 15.95 3.89 -13.68
N ALA A 29 17.23 4.22 -13.87
CA ALA A 29 18.08 4.72 -12.78
C ALA A 29 17.73 6.17 -12.40
N ARG A 30 16.44 6.43 -12.10
CA ARG A 30 16.01 7.72 -11.57
C ARG A 30 16.49 7.87 -10.14
N ARG A 31 16.90 9.09 -9.79
CA ARG A 31 17.21 9.38 -8.40
C ARG A 31 15.95 9.44 -7.56
N LYS A 32 15.93 8.79 -6.40
CA LYS A 32 14.84 8.90 -5.40
C LYS A 32 14.47 10.36 -5.10
N ALA A 33 15.48 11.27 -5.13
CA ALA A 33 15.25 12.70 -4.97
C ALA A 33 14.35 13.30 -6.06
N VAL A 34 14.42 12.83 -7.30
CA VAL A 34 13.55 13.27 -8.41
C VAL A 34 12.14 12.78 -8.21
N GLU A 35 11.97 11.50 -7.85
CA GLU A 35 10.65 10.91 -7.58
C GLU A 35 9.96 11.60 -6.40
N GLY A 36 10.70 11.87 -5.32
CA GLY A 36 10.18 12.62 -4.17
C GLY A 36 9.70 14.02 -4.53
N LYS A 37 10.43 14.73 -5.42
CA LYS A 37 10.03 16.07 -5.89
C LYS A 37 8.77 16.01 -6.77
N ILE A 38 8.72 15.08 -7.71
CA ILE A 38 7.54 14.87 -8.57
C ILE A 38 6.31 14.58 -7.72
N ARG A 39 6.43 13.72 -6.71
CA ARG A 39 5.33 13.40 -5.80
C ARG A 39 4.85 14.63 -5.03
N ARG A 40 5.77 15.46 -4.48
CA ARG A 40 5.37 16.68 -3.78
C ARG A 40 4.68 17.67 -4.70
N ILE A 41 5.14 17.82 -5.94
CA ILE A 41 4.47 18.65 -6.96
C ILE A 41 3.07 18.09 -7.26
N SER A 42 2.92 16.77 -7.41
CA SER A 42 1.62 16.12 -7.63
C SER A 42 0.65 16.41 -6.50
N ASN A 43 1.09 16.24 -5.23
CA ASN A 43 0.26 16.53 -4.06
C ASN A 43 -0.18 18.01 -4.03
N LEU A 44 0.73 18.93 -4.29
CA LEU A 44 0.42 20.36 -4.34
C LEU A 44 -0.61 20.69 -5.46
N LEU A 45 -0.53 20.01 -6.60
CA LEU A 45 -1.50 20.14 -7.68
C LEU A 45 -2.88 19.59 -7.32
N GLU A 46 -2.93 18.46 -6.60
CA GLU A 46 -4.19 17.85 -6.14
C GLU A 46 -4.89 18.67 -5.06
N GLU A 47 -4.12 19.34 -4.19
CA GLU A 47 -4.66 20.22 -3.16
C GLU A 47 -5.16 21.56 -3.73
N ARG A 48 -4.51 22.08 -4.77
CA ARG A 48 -4.74 23.41 -5.33
C ARG A 48 -6.22 23.76 -5.59
N PRO A 49 -7.08 22.89 -6.15
CA PRO A 49 -8.49 23.23 -6.42
C PRO A 49 -9.32 23.49 -5.16
N ARG A 50 -8.82 23.10 -3.99
CA ARG A 50 -9.53 23.24 -2.70
C ARG A 50 -9.04 24.43 -1.90
N LEU A 51 -7.98 25.09 -2.35
CA LEU A 51 -7.34 26.20 -1.65
C LEU A 51 -7.84 27.56 -2.15
N GLY A 52 -7.75 28.58 -1.29
CA GLY A 52 -8.08 29.97 -1.62
C GLY A 52 -7.29 30.95 -0.78
N GLY A 53 -7.30 32.21 -1.16
CA GLY A 53 -6.62 33.28 -0.39
C GLY A 53 -5.12 33.05 -0.19
N SER A 54 -4.67 33.21 1.05
CA SER A 54 -3.26 33.02 1.45
C SER A 54 -2.74 31.61 1.20
N ASP A 55 -3.58 30.59 1.38
CA ASP A 55 -3.18 29.20 1.27
C ASP A 55 -2.87 28.82 -0.18
N LEU A 56 -3.61 29.40 -1.14
CA LEU A 56 -3.31 29.23 -2.56
C LEU A 56 -1.99 29.88 -2.94
N VAL A 57 -1.68 31.05 -2.40
CA VAL A 57 -0.40 31.74 -2.64
C VAL A 57 0.77 30.94 -2.07
N GLU A 58 0.58 30.34 -0.90
CA GLU A 58 1.63 29.51 -0.27
C GLU A 58 1.85 28.20 -1.03
N ASN A 59 0.77 27.57 -1.50
CA ASN A 59 0.84 26.38 -2.36
C ASN A 59 1.61 26.68 -3.66
N GLU A 60 1.34 27.82 -4.32
CA GLU A 60 2.09 28.25 -5.50
C GLU A 60 3.57 28.47 -5.22
N ARG A 61 3.90 29.06 -4.08
CA ARG A 61 5.29 29.28 -3.67
C ARG A 61 6.02 27.95 -3.47
N HIS A 62 5.41 27.00 -2.76
CA HIS A 62 5.97 25.67 -2.55
C HIS A 62 6.13 24.91 -3.88
N MET A 63 5.15 25.02 -4.78
CA MET A 63 5.23 24.39 -6.09
C MET A 63 6.41 24.93 -6.90
N LEU A 64 6.59 26.26 -6.95
CA LEU A 64 7.72 26.87 -7.64
C LEU A 64 9.08 26.46 -7.04
N GLN A 65 9.16 26.35 -5.71
CA GLN A 65 10.38 25.87 -5.03
C GLN A 65 10.72 24.42 -5.41
N GLU A 66 9.72 23.53 -5.45
CA GLU A 66 9.93 22.13 -5.85
C GLU A 66 10.29 22.01 -7.33
N ILE A 67 9.68 22.81 -8.20
CA ILE A 67 10.01 22.85 -9.63
C ILE A 67 11.44 23.37 -9.85
N ASP A 68 11.85 24.46 -9.20
CA ASP A 68 13.23 24.98 -9.28
C ASP A 68 14.23 23.93 -8.79
N ALA A 69 13.93 23.30 -7.67
CA ALA A 69 14.76 22.23 -7.12
C ALA A 69 14.83 21.00 -8.03
N LEU A 70 13.72 20.67 -8.74
CA LEU A 70 13.68 19.58 -9.72
C LEU A 70 14.55 19.89 -10.94
N VAL A 71 14.42 21.09 -11.50
CA VAL A 71 15.22 21.55 -12.66
C VAL A 71 16.74 21.50 -12.37
N ARG A 72 17.13 21.85 -11.15
CA ARG A 72 18.54 21.79 -10.70
C ARG A 72 19.02 20.40 -10.29
N THR A 73 18.13 19.40 -10.24
CA THR A 73 18.48 18.04 -9.84
C THR A 73 18.79 17.21 -11.08
N SER A 74 20.00 16.62 -11.16
CA SER A 74 20.32 15.68 -12.22
C SER A 74 19.34 14.49 -12.20
N PRO A 75 18.65 14.18 -13.30
CA PRO A 75 17.63 13.12 -13.33
C PRO A 75 18.22 11.71 -13.21
N ILE A 76 19.48 11.54 -13.60
CA ILE A 76 20.14 10.23 -13.69
C ILE A 76 21.05 10.00 -12.49
N ALA A 77 20.95 8.82 -11.88
CA ALA A 77 21.90 8.39 -10.87
C ALA A 77 23.27 8.11 -11.52
N LEU A 78 24.34 8.64 -10.91
CA LEU A 78 25.72 8.42 -11.41
C LEU A 78 26.18 6.96 -11.22
N LYS A 79 25.51 6.21 -10.35
CA LYS A 79 25.83 4.82 -10.03
C LYS A 79 24.59 3.97 -10.24
N LYS A 80 24.76 2.82 -10.89
CA LYS A 80 23.70 1.82 -11.00
C LYS A 80 23.32 1.33 -9.59
N PRO A 81 22.02 1.28 -9.21
CA PRO A 81 21.61 0.78 -7.93
C PRO A 81 21.98 -0.69 -7.75
N THR A 82 22.27 -1.09 -6.53
CA THR A 82 22.42 -2.50 -6.16
C THR A 82 21.03 -3.15 -6.03
N PRO A 83 20.92 -4.49 -6.11
CA PRO A 83 19.63 -5.16 -5.93
C PRO A 83 18.97 -4.86 -4.56
N VAL A 84 19.76 -4.58 -3.53
CA VAL A 84 19.26 -4.18 -2.21
C VAL A 84 18.67 -2.76 -2.23
N GLU A 85 19.31 -1.83 -2.97
CA GLU A 85 18.79 -0.47 -3.18
C GLU A 85 17.55 -0.45 -4.09
N GLU A 86 17.48 -1.37 -5.07
CA GLU A 86 16.28 -1.58 -5.90
C GLU A 86 15.09 -2.05 -5.06
N ALA A 87 15.32 -2.89 -4.04
CA ALA A 87 14.29 -3.32 -3.10
C ALA A 87 13.66 -2.15 -2.32
N ASP A 88 14.43 -1.08 -2.03
CA ASP A 88 13.89 0.14 -1.41
C ASP A 88 12.85 0.83 -2.29
N THR A 89 12.99 0.75 -3.61
CA THR A 89 12.01 1.33 -4.54
C THR A 89 10.66 0.61 -4.43
N ILE A 90 10.67 -0.71 -4.31
CA ILE A 90 9.43 -1.48 -4.11
C ILE A 90 8.80 -1.14 -2.76
N ILE A 91 9.60 -1.06 -1.69
CA ILE A 91 9.13 -0.63 -0.38
C ILE A 91 8.47 0.75 -0.45
N ASP A 92 9.10 1.70 -1.14
CA ASP A 92 8.56 3.05 -1.34
C ASP A 92 7.22 3.03 -2.10
N ILE A 93 7.03 2.13 -3.08
CA ILE A 93 5.75 1.95 -3.80
C ILE A 93 4.67 1.41 -2.84
N PHE A 94 5.02 0.43 -2.01
CA PHE A 94 4.08 -0.08 -1.01
C PHE A 94 3.68 1.01 -0.01
N ASP A 95 4.65 1.74 0.53
CA ASP A 95 4.42 2.77 1.55
C ASP A 95 3.61 3.96 1.05
N ASN A 96 3.88 4.39 -0.17
CA ASN A 96 3.30 5.61 -0.69
C ASN A 96 2.03 5.38 -1.53
N THR A 97 1.69 4.12 -1.84
CA THR A 97 0.56 3.83 -2.74
C THR A 97 -0.21 2.58 -2.32
N LEU A 98 0.43 1.41 -2.27
CA LEU A 98 -0.30 0.15 -2.21
C LEU A 98 -0.96 -0.08 -0.86
N PHE A 99 -0.32 0.28 0.25
CA PHE A 99 -0.91 0.14 1.59
C PHE A 99 -2.17 1.00 1.81
N ASP A 100 -2.32 2.08 1.05
CA ASP A 100 -3.52 2.93 1.12
C ASP A 100 -4.57 2.52 0.08
N VAL A 101 -4.16 2.14 -1.12
CA VAL A 101 -5.06 1.83 -2.23
C VAL A 101 -5.70 0.44 -2.11
N ILE A 102 -4.94 -0.59 -1.74
CA ILE A 102 -5.44 -1.96 -1.66
C ILE A 102 -6.65 -2.09 -0.71
N PRO A 103 -6.62 -1.55 0.52
CA PRO A 103 -7.79 -1.59 1.40
C PRO A 103 -9.01 -0.87 0.84
N VAL A 104 -8.80 0.19 0.04
CA VAL A 104 -9.89 0.90 -0.63
C VAL A 104 -10.52 0.02 -1.72
N ILE A 105 -9.69 -0.71 -2.49
CA ILE A 105 -10.17 -1.64 -3.52
C ILE A 105 -11.03 -2.72 -2.89
N TYR A 106 -10.56 -3.35 -1.79
CA TYR A 106 -11.33 -4.37 -1.09
C TYR A 106 -12.67 -3.84 -0.56
N ARG A 107 -12.68 -2.66 0.07
CA ARG A 107 -13.93 -2.04 0.53
C ARG A 107 -14.88 -1.74 -0.61
N ARG A 108 -14.40 -1.14 -1.71
CA ARG A 108 -15.26 -0.86 -2.87
C ARG A 108 -15.83 -2.12 -3.51
N PHE A 109 -15.06 -3.21 -3.45
CA PHE A 109 -15.52 -4.49 -3.93
C PHE A 109 -16.67 -5.03 -3.07
N ASP A 110 -16.51 -5.00 -1.73
CA ASP A 110 -17.57 -5.38 -0.80
C ASP A 110 -18.80 -4.45 -0.93
N ASP A 111 -18.60 -3.13 -1.05
CA ASP A 111 -19.68 -2.17 -1.29
C ASP A 111 -20.46 -2.53 -2.55
N TRP A 112 -19.78 -2.91 -3.61
CA TRP A 112 -20.40 -3.28 -4.87
C TRP A 112 -21.17 -4.62 -4.81
N VAL A 113 -20.64 -5.61 -4.10
CA VAL A 113 -21.25 -6.94 -4.00
C VAL A 113 -22.36 -6.98 -2.96
N LEU A 114 -22.15 -6.35 -1.79
CA LEU A 114 -23.06 -6.38 -0.65
C LEU A 114 -24.13 -5.27 -0.68
N GLY A 115 -23.89 -4.19 -1.42
CA GLY A 115 -24.78 -3.03 -1.45
C GLY A 115 -25.03 -2.46 -0.05
N ASP A 116 -26.30 -2.31 0.31
CA ASP A 116 -26.71 -1.73 1.61
C ASP A 116 -26.28 -2.57 2.84
N LYS A 117 -25.82 -3.78 2.63
CA LYS A 117 -25.30 -4.65 3.69
C LYS A 117 -23.80 -4.47 3.96
N ALA A 118 -23.09 -3.73 3.11
CA ALA A 118 -21.66 -3.46 3.29
C ALA A 118 -21.42 -2.82 4.66
N GLY A 119 -20.39 -3.30 5.37
CA GLY A 119 -20.06 -2.85 6.71
C GLY A 119 -20.97 -3.36 7.85
N THR A 120 -22.10 -4.03 7.55
CA THR A 120 -22.99 -4.62 8.55
C THR A 120 -22.87 -6.13 8.66
N VAL A 121 -22.28 -6.76 7.63
CA VAL A 121 -22.00 -8.19 7.57
C VAL A 121 -20.48 -8.37 7.33
N PRO A 122 -19.93 -9.57 7.59
CA PRO A 122 -18.55 -9.87 7.24
C PRO A 122 -18.24 -9.61 5.76
N PRO A 123 -17.04 -9.11 5.42
CA PRO A 123 -16.64 -8.90 4.03
C PRO A 123 -16.64 -10.21 3.25
N LEU A 124 -17.05 -10.15 1.99
CA LEU A 124 -17.04 -11.29 1.07
C LEU A 124 -15.78 -11.32 0.21
N CYS A 125 -15.11 -10.16 0.05
CA CYS A 125 -13.94 -10.08 -0.80
C CYS A 125 -12.78 -10.89 -0.18
N PRO A 126 -12.28 -11.96 -0.83
CA PRO A 126 -11.13 -12.70 -0.35
C PRO A 126 -9.85 -11.88 -0.48
N ALA A 127 -8.79 -12.32 0.19
CA ALA A 127 -7.46 -11.74 0.01
C ALA A 127 -6.90 -12.21 -1.34
N PHE A 128 -7.20 -11.50 -2.41
CA PHE A 128 -6.83 -11.89 -3.78
C PHE A 128 -5.54 -11.24 -4.30
N PHE A 129 -4.98 -10.25 -3.62
CA PHE A 129 -3.77 -9.56 -4.04
C PHE A 129 -2.53 -10.22 -3.45
N HIS A 130 -1.74 -10.88 -4.28
CA HIS A 130 -0.54 -11.63 -3.90
C HIS A 130 0.69 -11.10 -4.66
N PRO A 131 1.32 -10.01 -4.21
CA PRO A 131 2.45 -9.42 -4.91
C PRO A 131 3.70 -10.28 -4.81
N GLY A 132 4.40 -10.40 -5.93
CA GLY A 132 5.72 -11.00 -6.02
C GLY A 132 6.79 -10.00 -6.44
N SER A 133 8.06 -10.36 -6.32
CA SER A 133 9.17 -9.53 -6.79
C SER A 133 10.29 -10.39 -7.33
N TRP A 134 10.86 -9.98 -8.47
CA TRP A 134 12.08 -10.56 -9.02
C TRP A 134 13.34 -9.87 -8.48
N ILE A 135 13.18 -8.73 -7.82
CA ILE A 135 14.31 -7.96 -7.29
C ILE A 135 15.05 -8.78 -6.24
N GLY A 136 16.36 -8.94 -6.46
CA GLY A 136 17.22 -9.73 -5.60
C GLY A 136 17.03 -11.26 -5.67
N SER A 137 16.13 -11.75 -6.55
CA SER A 137 15.88 -13.19 -6.75
C SER A 137 16.22 -13.67 -8.17
N ASP A 138 16.04 -12.82 -9.17
CA ASP A 138 16.39 -13.12 -10.55
C ASP A 138 17.90 -13.06 -10.75
N ARG A 139 18.49 -14.21 -11.09
CA ARG A 139 19.94 -14.38 -11.30
C ARG A 139 20.34 -14.40 -12.77
N ASP A 140 19.39 -14.32 -13.69
CA ASP A 140 19.66 -14.42 -15.10
C ASP A 140 20.52 -13.25 -15.58
N GLY A 141 21.77 -13.55 -15.94
CA GLY A 141 22.72 -12.56 -16.41
C GLY A 141 23.17 -11.49 -15.41
N ASN A 142 22.75 -11.54 -14.14
CA ASN A 142 23.16 -10.56 -13.12
C ASN A 142 24.08 -11.16 -12.04
N PRO A 143 25.42 -10.99 -12.17
CA PRO A 143 26.37 -11.54 -11.21
C PRO A 143 26.24 -10.93 -9.80
N ASN A 144 25.56 -9.80 -9.64
CA ASN A 144 25.35 -9.15 -8.36
C ASN A 144 24.23 -9.81 -7.52
N VAL A 145 23.40 -10.65 -8.14
CA VAL A 145 22.32 -11.37 -7.44
C VAL A 145 22.87 -12.72 -6.94
N THR A 146 23.48 -12.68 -5.77
CA THR A 146 24.00 -13.86 -5.07
C THR A 146 22.99 -14.38 -4.05
N ALA A 147 23.18 -15.62 -3.56
CA ALA A 147 22.34 -16.15 -2.49
C ALA A 147 22.35 -15.31 -1.21
N LYS A 148 23.45 -14.59 -0.93
CA LYS A 148 23.55 -13.64 0.17
C LYS A 148 22.63 -12.45 -0.07
N VAL A 149 22.69 -11.85 -1.26
CA VAL A 149 21.85 -10.72 -1.64
C VAL A 149 20.38 -11.10 -1.64
N SER A 150 20.02 -12.28 -2.15
CA SER A 150 18.63 -12.77 -2.12
C SER A 150 18.08 -12.88 -0.70
N ARG A 151 18.89 -13.39 0.25
CA ARG A 151 18.48 -13.44 1.68
C ARG A 151 18.34 -12.06 2.29
N GLU A 152 19.24 -11.14 1.95
CA GLU A 152 19.23 -9.77 2.45
C GLU A 152 17.97 -9.02 1.98
N VAL A 153 17.63 -9.12 0.70
CA VAL A 153 16.42 -8.54 0.13
C VAL A 153 15.16 -9.16 0.75
N ALA A 154 15.11 -10.50 0.87
CA ALA A 154 13.99 -11.18 1.50
C ALA A 154 13.81 -10.77 2.97
N ALA A 155 14.91 -10.68 3.73
CA ALA A 155 14.87 -10.21 5.12
C ALA A 155 14.40 -8.76 5.22
N LYS A 156 14.79 -7.90 4.28
CA LYS A 156 14.37 -6.51 4.20
C LYS A 156 12.86 -6.39 3.98
N TYR A 157 12.31 -7.10 3.00
CA TYR A 157 10.86 -7.14 2.75
C TYR A 157 10.10 -7.68 3.96
N PHE A 158 10.56 -8.79 4.53
CA PHE A 158 9.94 -9.39 5.71
C PHE A 158 9.91 -8.41 6.89
N THR A 159 11.04 -7.81 7.22
CA THR A 159 11.14 -6.84 8.32
C THR A 159 10.20 -5.66 8.11
N HIS A 160 10.17 -5.12 6.89
CA HIS A 160 9.29 -4.01 6.54
C HIS A 160 7.81 -4.37 6.73
N MET A 161 7.37 -5.52 6.22
CA MET A 161 5.99 -6.00 6.37
C MET A 161 5.59 -6.23 7.82
N VAL A 162 6.49 -6.79 8.64
CA VAL A 162 6.23 -7.02 10.07
C VAL A 162 6.08 -5.69 10.81
N LEU A 163 6.92 -4.70 10.52
CA LEU A 163 6.81 -3.37 11.14
C LEU A 163 5.51 -2.66 10.74
N LYS A 164 5.08 -2.78 9.49
CA LYS A 164 3.80 -2.23 9.03
C LYS A 164 2.61 -2.94 9.69
N LEU A 165 2.67 -4.25 9.84
CA LEU A 165 1.65 -5.02 10.53
C LEU A 165 1.57 -4.61 12.01
N GLU A 166 2.71 -4.44 12.68
CA GLU A 166 2.78 -3.96 14.06
C GLU A 166 2.12 -2.58 14.20
N ASP A 167 2.41 -1.64 13.30
CA ASP A 167 1.81 -0.31 13.31
C ASP A 167 0.29 -0.38 13.12
N LYS A 168 -0.21 -1.18 12.17
CA LYS A 168 -1.64 -1.39 11.97
C LYS A 168 -2.31 -2.03 13.18
N CYS A 169 -1.69 -3.03 13.79
CA CYS A 169 -2.21 -3.64 15.03
C CYS A 169 -2.28 -2.63 16.18
N ARG A 170 -1.25 -1.79 16.34
CA ARG A 170 -1.26 -0.71 17.34
C ARG A 170 -2.36 0.33 17.06
N HIS A 171 -2.56 0.69 15.79
CA HIS A 171 -3.63 1.60 15.40
C HIS A 171 -5.01 1.02 15.74
N ILE A 172 -5.25 -0.25 15.39
CA ILE A 172 -6.48 -0.97 15.74
C ILE A 172 -6.66 -0.98 17.27
N GLY A 173 -5.61 -1.36 18.02
CA GLY A 173 -5.69 -1.42 19.48
C GLY A 173 -6.01 -0.08 20.14
N ARG A 174 -5.55 1.04 19.59
CA ARG A 174 -5.89 2.38 20.08
C ARG A 174 -7.33 2.79 19.78
N ASN A 175 -7.89 2.32 18.67
CA ASN A 175 -9.25 2.67 18.25
C ASN A 175 -10.31 1.69 18.76
N LEU A 176 -9.92 0.47 19.14
CA LEU A 176 -10.80 -0.53 19.75
C LEU A 176 -10.97 -0.34 21.28
N THR A 177 -10.72 0.84 21.82
CA THR A 177 -11.10 1.19 23.19
C THR A 177 -12.62 1.33 23.35
N LEU A 178 -13.37 0.43 22.74
CA LEU A 178 -14.76 0.20 23.03
C LEU A 178 -14.82 -0.31 24.48
N GLU A 179 -15.64 0.31 25.30
CA GLU A 179 -15.84 -0.12 26.68
C GLU A 179 -16.15 -1.62 26.68
N ALA A 180 -15.36 -2.39 27.40
CA ALA A 180 -15.58 -3.83 27.54
C ALA A 180 -17.02 -4.15 28.02
N CYS A 181 -17.66 -3.21 28.71
CA CYS A 181 -19.06 -3.26 29.11
C CYS A 181 -20.05 -3.41 27.96
N LEU A 182 -19.76 -2.85 26.79
CA LEU A 182 -20.65 -2.95 25.61
C LEU A 182 -20.44 -4.24 24.81
N LEU A 183 -19.31 -4.91 24.99
CA LEU A 183 -19.02 -6.21 24.36
C LEU A 183 -19.49 -7.39 25.20
N TYR A 184 -19.75 -7.22 26.49
CA TYR A 184 -20.29 -8.26 27.36
C TYR A 184 -21.82 -8.26 27.31
N THR A 185 -22.41 -8.62 26.20
CA THR A 185 -23.83 -9.03 26.11
C THR A 185 -24.04 -10.48 26.57
N SER A 186 -22.98 -11.17 26.98
CA SER A 186 -23.07 -12.50 27.60
C SER A 186 -23.38 -12.33 29.08
N PRO A 187 -24.47 -12.90 29.62
CA PRO A 187 -24.79 -12.80 31.03
C PRO A 187 -23.63 -13.38 31.86
N SER A 188 -23.22 -12.61 32.86
CA SER A 188 -22.17 -13.02 33.79
C SER A 188 -22.49 -14.41 34.36
N PRO A 189 -21.53 -15.30 34.57
CA PRO A 189 -21.75 -16.57 35.28
C PRO A 189 -22.47 -16.41 36.62
N ARG A 190 -22.42 -15.21 37.22
CA ARG A 190 -23.16 -14.86 38.46
C ARG A 190 -24.64 -14.66 38.25
N ASP A 191 -25.11 -14.38 37.04
CA ASP A 191 -26.54 -14.19 36.73
C ASP A 191 -27.28 -15.51 36.48
N ARG A 192 -26.56 -16.65 36.45
CA ARG A 192 -27.15 -17.99 36.31
C ARG A 192 -27.60 -18.66 37.64
N THR A 193 -27.42 -17.95 38.74
CA THR A 193 -27.71 -18.49 40.09
C THR A 193 -28.77 -17.68 40.85
N ARG A 194 -29.77 -17.14 40.15
CA ARG A 194 -31.02 -16.63 40.77
C ARG A 194 -32.25 -17.22 40.10
#